data_c2a729da5ab372d61ccd97766154547f
#
_entry.id   c2a729da5ab372d61ccd97766154547f
#
_cell.length_a   1.000
_cell.length_b   1.000
_cell.length_c   1.000
_cell.angle_alpha   90.00
_cell.angle_beta   90.00
_cell.angle_gamma   90.00
#
_symmetry.space_group_name_H-M   'P 1'
#
loop_
_entity.id
_entity.type
_entity.pdbx_description
1 polymer ?
#
loop_
_entity_poly.entity_id
_entity_poly.type
_entity_poly.pdbx_seq_one_letter_code
_entity_poly.pdbx_strand_id
1 'polypeptide(L)' 'MGSKIFKIAYVAFIALLTIGLVVFMIAHISKGLAGGNEKLLLGAYILMIIWALMKLSAAIKNLKE' A
#
# COMPACT_ATOMS: atom_id res chain seq x y z
N MET A 1 -10.58 22.91 -10.85
CA MET A 1 -11.04 21.89 -11.77
C MET A 1 -10.05 20.77 -11.97
N GLY A 2 -8.86 21.05 -12.50
CA GLY A 2 -7.85 20.04 -12.65
C GLY A 2 -7.42 19.40 -11.32
N SER A 3 -7.50 20.17 -10.24
CA SER A 3 -7.08 19.69 -8.93
C SER A 3 -7.92 18.52 -8.43
N LYS A 4 -9.20 18.50 -8.75
CA LYS A 4 -10.07 17.40 -8.33
C LYS A 4 -9.71 16.12 -9.05
N ILE A 5 -9.40 16.21 -10.33
CA ILE A 5 -8.98 15.05 -11.13
C ILE A 5 -7.66 14.50 -10.60
N PHE A 6 -6.74 15.39 -10.26
CA PHE A 6 -5.46 14.97 -9.69
C PHE A 6 -5.63 14.27 -8.36
N LYS A 7 -6.54 14.75 -7.52
CA LYS A 7 -6.80 14.12 -6.22
C LYS A 7 -7.38 12.73 -6.40
N ILE A 8 -8.31 12.56 -7.33
CA ILE A 8 -8.89 11.25 -7.63
C ILE A 8 -7.83 10.31 -8.19
N ALA A 9 -7.02 10.80 -9.10
CA ALA A 9 -5.94 10.00 -9.69
C ALA A 9 -4.94 9.58 -8.62
N TYR A 10 -4.61 10.47 -7.70
CA TYR A 10 -3.70 10.18 -6.61
C TYR A 10 -4.25 9.08 -5.71
N VAL A 11 -5.52 9.18 -5.34
CA VAL A 11 -6.18 8.17 -4.51
C VAL A 11 -6.17 6.82 -5.21
N ALA A 12 -6.51 6.80 -6.50
CA ALA A 12 -6.50 5.57 -7.29
C ALA A 12 -5.10 4.96 -7.34
N PHE A 13 -4.08 5.80 -7.53
CA PHE A 13 -2.69 5.34 -7.60
C PHE A 13 -2.27 4.71 -6.27
N ILE A 14 -2.55 5.38 -5.17
CA ILE A 14 -2.19 4.87 -3.84
C ILE A 14 -2.95 3.58 -3.54
N ALA A 15 -4.23 3.51 -3.93
CA ALA A 15 -5.02 2.29 -3.74
C ALA A 15 -4.42 1.12 -4.51
N LEU A 16 -4.03 1.36 -5.76
CA LEU A 16 -3.38 0.33 -6.57
C LEU A 16 -2.07 -0.14 -5.96
N LEU A 17 -1.28 0.80 -5.46
CA LEU A 17 -0.03 0.46 -4.80
C LEU A 17 -0.27 -0.39 -3.56
N THR A 18 -1.27 -0.04 -2.78
CA THR A 18 -1.61 -0.79 -1.56
C THR A 18 -2.04 -2.21 -1.90
N ILE A 19 -2.91 -2.35 -2.90
CA ILE A 19 -3.36 -3.67 -3.36
C ILE A 19 -2.18 -4.48 -3.87
N GLY A 20 -1.32 -3.85 -4.67
CA GLY A 20 -0.14 -4.52 -5.20
C GLY A 20 0.80 -5.01 -4.11
N LEU A 21 0.99 -4.19 -3.07
CA LEU A 21 1.82 -4.57 -1.93
C LEU A 21 1.25 -5.79 -1.21
N VAL A 22 -0.06 -5.78 -0.97
CA VAL A 22 -0.71 -6.90 -0.28
C VAL A 22 -0.61 -8.17 -1.13
N VAL A 23 -0.87 -8.06 -2.42
CA VAL A 23 -0.77 -9.22 -3.33
C VAL A 23 0.66 -9.75 -3.36
N PHE A 24 1.62 -8.85 -3.43
CA PHE A 24 3.03 -9.22 -3.46
C PHE A 24 3.43 -9.94 -2.17
N MET A 25 2.96 -9.43 -1.04
CA MET A 25 3.23 -10.05 0.26
C MET A 25 2.66 -11.46 0.32
N ILE A 26 1.42 -11.64 -0.11
CA ILE A 26 0.77 -12.94 -0.12
C ILE A 26 1.54 -13.91 -1.03
N ALA A 27 1.96 -13.45 -2.20
CA ALA A 27 2.72 -14.28 -3.12
C ALA A 27 4.05 -14.72 -2.51
N HIS A 28 4.72 -13.83 -1.79
CA HIS A 28 5.98 -14.14 -1.14
C HIS A 28 5.79 -15.18 -0.04
N ILE A 29 4.78 -15.00 0.79
CA ILE A 29 4.47 -15.92 1.86
C ILE A 29 4.08 -17.28 1.30
N SER A 30 3.31 -17.28 0.21
CA SER A 30 2.84 -18.50 -0.43
C SER A 30 3.98 -19.33 -1.00
N LYS A 31 5.03 -18.68 -1.48
CA LYS A 31 6.19 -19.40 -2.03
C LYS A 31 7.07 -20.03 -0.97
N GLY A 32 6.79 -19.75 0.30
CA GLY A 32 7.58 -20.29 1.39
C GLY A 32 8.84 -19.49 1.61
N LEU A 33 8.81 -18.65 2.61
CA LEU A 33 9.98 -17.89 3.00
C LEU A 33 10.91 -18.80 3.78
N ALA A 34 11.81 -19.45 3.08
CA ALA A 34 12.70 -20.43 3.67
C ALA A 34 14.03 -19.81 4.10
N GLY A 35 14.06 -18.54 4.39
CA GLY A 35 15.29 -17.88 4.80
C GLY A 35 15.20 -17.34 6.20
N GLY A 36 16.35 -17.08 6.82
CA GLY A 36 16.40 -16.50 8.14
C GLY A 36 15.89 -15.07 8.22
N ASN A 37 15.62 -14.45 7.06
CA ASN A 37 15.16 -13.08 6.98
C ASN A 37 13.64 -12.95 6.87
N GLU A 38 12.92 -14.05 7.12
CA GLU A 38 11.46 -14.05 7.01
C GLU A 38 10.81 -12.96 7.84
N LYS A 39 11.20 -12.89 9.10
CA LYS A 39 10.61 -11.93 10.03
C LYS A 39 10.91 -10.50 9.63
N LEU A 40 12.10 -10.26 9.13
CA LEU A 40 12.49 -8.93 8.67
C LEU A 40 11.68 -8.52 7.45
N LEU A 41 11.50 -9.45 6.51
CA LEU A 41 10.69 -9.19 5.31
C LEU A 41 9.24 -8.90 5.68
N LEU A 42 8.67 -9.72 6.55
CA LEU A 42 7.30 -9.52 7.02
C LEU A 42 7.15 -8.17 7.71
N GLY A 43 8.08 -7.83 8.58
CA GLY A 43 8.07 -6.54 9.26
C GLY A 43 8.12 -5.37 8.28
N ALA A 44 8.97 -5.48 7.27
CA ALA A 44 9.09 -4.45 6.25
C ALA A 44 7.79 -4.29 5.46
N TYR A 45 7.19 -5.42 5.07
CA TYR A 45 5.91 -5.39 4.35
C TYR A 45 4.81 -4.77 5.20
N ILE A 46 4.73 -5.14 6.47
CA ILE A 46 3.71 -4.61 7.37
C ILE A 46 3.88 -3.10 7.51
N LEU A 47 5.12 -2.64 7.69
CA LEU A 47 5.39 -1.20 7.79
C LEU A 47 4.99 -0.46 6.51
N MET A 48 5.30 -1.04 5.36
CA MET A 48 4.96 -0.43 4.09
C MET A 48 3.44 -0.36 3.91
N ILE A 49 2.73 -1.42 4.29
CA ILE A 49 1.28 -1.46 4.18
C ILE A 49 0.64 -0.42 5.10
N ILE A 50 1.13 -0.32 6.35
CA ILE A 50 0.63 0.68 7.28
C ILE A 50 0.84 2.08 6.72
N TRP A 51 2.03 2.35 6.19
CA TRP A 51 2.34 3.63 5.59
C TRP A 51 1.40 3.92 4.42
N ALA A 52 1.20 2.93 3.55
CA ALA A 52 0.32 3.08 2.39
C ALA A 52 -1.12 3.36 2.82
N LEU A 53 -1.60 2.66 3.85
CA LEU A 53 -2.94 2.87 4.36
C LEU A 53 -3.10 4.26 4.95
N MET A 54 -2.09 4.74 5.65
CA MET A 54 -2.11 6.11 6.19
C MET A 54 -2.17 7.14 5.07
N LYS A 55 -1.38 6.95 4.02
CA LYS A 55 -1.39 7.84 2.87
C LYS A 55 -2.74 7.79 2.14
N LEU A 56 -3.28 6.59 2.00
CA LEU A 56 -4.58 6.42 1.35
C LEU A 56 -5.67 7.12 2.16
N SER A 57 -5.67 6.95 3.47
CA SER A 57 -6.64 7.60 4.35
C SER A 57 -6.56 9.12 4.23
N ALA A 58 -5.34 9.65 4.24
CA ALA A 58 -5.14 11.09 4.11
C ALA A 58 -5.62 11.60 2.75
N ALA A 59 -5.37 10.83 1.69
CA ALA A 59 -5.80 11.21 0.35
C ALA A 59 -7.32 11.22 0.23
N ILE A 60 -7.97 10.22 0.83
CA ILE A 60 -9.44 10.17 0.83
C ILE A 60 -10.01 11.34 1.63
N LYS A 61 -9.39 11.65 2.74
CA LYS A 61 -9.82 12.78 3.56
C LYS A 61 -9.73 14.08 2.81
N ASN A 62 -8.65 14.28 2.07
CA ASN A 62 -8.47 15.46 1.22
C ASN A 62 -9.52 15.51 0.12
N LEU A 63 -9.89 14.35 -0.40
CA LEU A 63 -10.89 14.27 -1.46
C LEU A 63 -12.25 14.71 -0.97
N LYS A 64 -12.59 14.39 0.28
CA LYS A 64 -13.89 14.75 0.86
C LYS A 64 -13.99 16.23 1.17
N GLU A 65 -12.90 16.88 1.41
CA GLU A 65 -12.90 18.33 1.66
C GLU A 65 -13.00 19.08 0.34
#